data_e1f55d644adb01a68724d3d556624615
#
_entry.id   e1f55d644adb01a68724d3d556624615
#
_cell.length_a   1.000
_cell.length_b   1.000
_cell.length_c   1.000
_cell.angle_alpha   90.00
_cell.angle_beta   90.00
_cell.angle_gamma   90.00
#
_symmetry.space_group_name_H-M   'P 1'
#
loop_
_entity.id
_entity.type
_entity.pdbx_description
1 polymer ?
#
loop_
_entity_poly.entity_id
_entity_poly.type
_entity_poly.pdbx_seq_one_letter_code
_entity_poly.pdbx_strand_id
1 'polypeptide(L)'
;MSNDLKSIHDFDFTMICNYFKLLERQGPGSPEVTQKAVSFINELSDEAKIADIGCGTGGQTMVLANYTKGQITGIDLFPDFIEFFNRNAANTHCENRVKGIVGSMDNLPFQNEELDLIWSEGAIYNIGFERGMNEWNRFLKKDGFIAVTEASWFCLLYTSD
;
A
#
# COMPACT_ATOMS: atom_id res chain seq x y z
N MET A 1 36.50 19.47 -9.99
CA MET A 1 35.17 18.99 -10.34
C MET A 1 34.57 18.40 -9.09
N SER A 2 33.74 19.16 -8.36
CA SER A 2 33.08 18.69 -7.15
C SER A 2 31.97 17.73 -7.56
N ASN A 3 32.12 16.46 -7.19
CA ASN A 3 31.05 15.48 -7.25
C ASN A 3 30.02 15.82 -6.16
N ASP A 4 29.09 16.70 -6.47
CA ASP A 4 27.91 16.89 -5.66
C ASP A 4 27.01 15.66 -5.80
N LEU A 5 27.35 14.60 -5.06
CA LEU A 5 26.41 13.52 -4.78
C LEU A 5 25.30 14.12 -3.89
N LYS A 6 24.26 14.66 -4.54
CA LYS A 6 23.05 15.02 -3.81
C LYS A 6 22.56 13.76 -3.10
N SER A 7 22.40 13.84 -1.79
CA SER A 7 21.80 12.79 -1.00
C SER A 7 20.36 12.56 -1.51
N ILE A 8 19.84 11.32 -1.41
CA ILE A 8 18.44 11.02 -1.71
C ILE A 8 17.49 11.87 -0.84
N HIS A 9 17.99 12.36 0.31
CA HIS A 9 17.25 13.29 1.17
C HIS A 9 17.12 14.71 0.60
N ASP A 10 17.93 15.04 -0.42
CA ASP A 10 17.86 16.33 -1.13
C ASP A 10 17.01 16.22 -2.42
N PHE A 11 16.40 15.07 -2.66
CA PHE A 11 15.56 14.86 -3.84
C PHE A 11 14.21 15.57 -3.66
N ASP A 12 13.88 16.44 -4.59
CA ASP A 12 12.58 17.12 -4.60
C ASP A 12 11.48 16.15 -5.14
N PHE A 13 10.77 15.54 -4.21
CA PHE A 13 9.64 14.67 -4.53
C PHE A 13 8.41 15.40 -5.09
N THR A 14 8.40 16.74 -5.06
CA THR A 14 7.24 17.53 -5.48
C THR A 14 6.85 17.24 -6.93
N MET A 15 7.84 17.13 -7.82
CA MET A 15 7.60 16.83 -9.23
C MET A 15 7.00 15.44 -9.42
N ILE A 16 7.52 14.44 -8.71
CA ILE A 16 7.00 13.06 -8.72
C ILE A 16 5.57 13.04 -8.20
N CYS A 17 5.32 13.64 -7.04
CA CYS A 17 3.98 13.74 -6.47
C CYS A 17 3.01 14.44 -7.42
N ASN A 18 3.42 15.54 -8.06
CA ASN A 18 2.57 16.28 -9.00
C ASN A 18 2.22 15.47 -10.25
N TYR A 19 3.13 14.60 -10.71
CA TYR A 19 2.86 13.71 -11.83
C TYR A 19 1.93 12.56 -11.41
N PHE A 20 2.27 11.87 -10.33
CA PHE A 20 1.56 10.65 -9.93
C PHE A 20 0.17 10.91 -9.32
N LYS A 21 -0.06 12.05 -8.65
CA LYS A 21 -1.37 12.36 -8.04
C LYS A 21 -2.52 12.48 -9.03
N LEU A 22 -2.22 12.68 -10.31
CA LEU A 22 -3.20 12.75 -11.38
C LEU A 22 -3.55 11.38 -11.98
N LEU A 23 -2.80 10.35 -11.63
CA LEU A 23 -3.07 8.99 -12.08
C LEU A 23 -4.04 8.30 -11.12
N GLU A 24 -4.93 7.48 -11.67
CA GLU A 24 -5.84 6.65 -10.87
C GLU A 24 -5.08 5.67 -9.96
N ARG A 25 -3.86 5.30 -10.36
CA ARG A 25 -2.99 4.35 -9.67
C ARG A 25 -1.53 4.75 -9.84
N GLN A 26 -0.74 4.69 -8.77
CA GLN A 26 0.67 5.11 -8.75
C GLN A 26 1.65 3.97 -8.97
N GLY A 27 1.21 2.73 -8.86
CA GLY A 27 2.03 1.53 -9.00
C GLY A 27 1.51 0.56 -10.07
N PRO A 28 2.28 -0.48 -10.41
CA PRO A 28 1.86 -1.53 -11.33
C PRO A 28 0.67 -2.31 -10.76
N GLY A 29 -0.12 -2.88 -11.67
CA GLY A 29 -1.32 -3.65 -11.34
C GLY A 29 -2.57 -3.11 -12.03
N SER A 30 -3.71 -3.68 -11.72
CA SER A 30 -5.01 -3.26 -12.25
C SER A 30 -6.13 -3.61 -11.25
N PRO A 31 -7.36 -3.07 -11.43
CA PRO A 31 -8.50 -3.47 -10.63
C PRO A 31 -8.73 -4.99 -10.60
N GLU A 32 -8.53 -5.67 -11.72
CA GLU A 32 -8.71 -7.12 -11.85
C GLU A 32 -7.66 -7.89 -11.04
N VAL A 33 -6.42 -7.39 -10.98
CA VAL A 33 -5.35 -7.98 -10.17
C VAL A 33 -5.67 -7.83 -8.69
N THR A 34 -6.08 -6.64 -8.24
CA THR A 34 -6.52 -6.40 -6.86
C THR A 34 -7.70 -7.30 -6.50
N GLN A 35 -8.74 -7.37 -7.37
CA GLN A 35 -9.89 -8.26 -7.19
C GLN A 35 -9.47 -9.72 -7.07
N LYS A 36 -8.57 -10.16 -7.96
CA LYS A 36 -8.07 -11.54 -7.94
C LYS A 36 -7.34 -11.85 -6.65
N ALA A 37 -6.49 -10.93 -6.16
CA ALA A 37 -5.78 -11.12 -4.91
C ALA A 37 -6.75 -11.21 -3.71
N VAL A 38 -7.75 -10.31 -3.63
CA VAL A 38 -8.79 -10.39 -2.60
C VAL A 38 -9.53 -11.72 -2.62
N SER A 39 -9.77 -12.31 -3.78
CA SER A 39 -10.49 -13.58 -3.90
C SER A 39 -9.78 -14.78 -3.27
N PHE A 40 -8.50 -14.66 -2.91
CA PHE A 40 -7.77 -15.69 -2.16
C PHE A 40 -7.91 -15.53 -0.64
N ILE A 41 -8.45 -14.40 -0.17
CA ILE A 41 -8.66 -14.14 1.25
C ILE A 41 -10.06 -14.63 1.60
N ASN A 42 -10.13 -15.69 2.36
CA ASN A 42 -11.41 -16.25 2.80
C ASN A 42 -11.88 -15.52 4.07
N GLU A 43 -13.16 -15.17 4.10
CA GLU A 43 -13.90 -14.83 5.33
C GLU A 43 -13.36 -13.66 6.16
N LEU A 44 -13.04 -12.52 5.51
CA LEU A 44 -12.91 -11.27 6.27
C LEU A 44 -14.28 -10.88 6.85
N SER A 45 -14.33 -10.65 8.15
CA SER A 45 -15.56 -10.19 8.80
C SER A 45 -15.98 -8.81 8.30
N ASP A 46 -17.25 -8.48 8.44
CA ASP A 46 -17.76 -7.15 8.11
C ASP A 46 -17.16 -6.05 9.01
N GLU A 47 -16.55 -6.43 10.14
CA GLU A 47 -15.87 -5.56 11.10
C GLU A 47 -14.34 -5.63 11.00
N ALA A 48 -13.81 -6.27 9.95
CA ALA A 48 -12.37 -6.43 9.78
C ALA A 48 -11.65 -5.08 9.76
N LYS A 49 -10.50 -5.02 10.39
CA LYS A 49 -9.57 -3.89 10.33
C LYS A 49 -8.50 -4.17 9.30
N ILE A 50 -8.43 -3.32 8.30
CA ILE A 50 -7.56 -3.47 7.13
C ILE A 50 -6.63 -2.26 7.05
N ALA A 51 -5.34 -2.50 6.85
CA ALA A 51 -4.38 -1.47 6.51
C ALA A 51 -3.93 -1.60 5.06
N ASP A 52 -3.96 -0.51 4.28
CA ASP A 52 -3.32 -0.41 2.97
C ASP A 52 -2.07 0.45 3.08
N ILE A 53 -0.89 -0.18 3.04
CA ILE A 53 0.39 0.45 3.31
C ILE A 53 1.07 0.85 2.00
N GLY A 54 1.35 2.15 1.84
CA GLY A 54 1.76 2.75 0.58
C GLY A 54 0.56 2.90 -0.36
N CYS A 55 -0.56 3.40 0.17
CA CYS A 55 -1.84 3.43 -0.52
C CYS A 55 -1.92 4.41 -1.70
N GLY A 56 -0.96 5.33 -1.83
CA GLY A 56 -1.01 6.39 -2.84
C GLY A 56 -2.30 7.21 -2.77
N THR A 57 -2.91 7.47 -3.92
CA THR A 57 -4.20 8.16 -4.02
C THR A 57 -5.41 7.23 -3.81
N GLY A 58 -5.20 5.98 -3.46
CA GLY A 58 -6.23 5.01 -3.09
C GLY A 58 -6.86 4.23 -4.25
N GLY A 59 -6.24 4.20 -5.43
CA GLY A 59 -6.81 3.48 -6.58
C GLY A 59 -7.11 2.01 -6.27
N GLN A 60 -6.14 1.26 -5.75
CA GLN A 60 -6.33 -0.12 -5.31
C GLN A 60 -7.22 -0.22 -4.06
N THR A 61 -7.13 0.75 -3.15
CA THR A 61 -7.93 0.76 -1.92
C THR A 61 -9.42 0.85 -2.22
N MET A 62 -9.83 1.67 -3.19
CA MET A 62 -11.24 1.78 -3.61
C MET A 62 -11.74 0.47 -4.23
N VAL A 63 -10.87 -0.24 -4.98
CA VAL A 63 -11.19 -1.59 -5.46
C VAL A 63 -11.33 -2.55 -4.28
N LEU A 64 -10.36 -2.58 -3.35
CA LEU A 64 -10.41 -3.42 -2.15
C LEU A 64 -11.69 -3.16 -1.34
N ALA A 65 -12.09 -1.90 -1.21
CA ALA A 65 -13.31 -1.49 -0.53
C ALA A 65 -14.60 -2.05 -1.15
N ASN A 66 -14.63 -2.31 -2.45
CA ASN A 66 -15.79 -2.92 -3.10
C ASN A 66 -15.95 -4.42 -2.79
N TYR A 67 -14.88 -5.08 -2.35
CA TYR A 67 -14.86 -6.52 -2.06
C TYR A 67 -14.77 -6.84 -0.57
N THR A 68 -14.64 -5.82 0.26
CA THR A 68 -14.62 -5.96 1.72
C THR A 68 -15.62 -4.99 2.35
N LYS A 69 -16.10 -5.28 3.55
CA LYS A 69 -16.99 -4.39 4.29
C LYS A 69 -16.30 -3.73 5.50
N GLY A 70 -15.12 -4.20 5.85
CA GLY A 70 -14.35 -3.74 7.00
C GLY A 70 -13.90 -2.28 6.92
N GLN A 71 -13.27 -1.82 7.99
CA GLN A 71 -12.64 -0.51 8.09
C GLN A 71 -11.27 -0.56 7.40
N ILE A 72 -11.01 0.34 6.46
CA ILE A 72 -9.73 0.41 5.75
C ILE A 72 -9.01 1.70 6.12
N THR A 73 -7.79 1.57 6.63
CA THR A 73 -6.87 2.69 6.86
C THR A 73 -5.76 2.65 5.81
N GLY A 74 -5.79 3.61 4.89
CA GLY A 74 -4.69 3.82 3.93
C GLY A 74 -3.58 4.65 4.57
N ILE A 75 -2.32 4.26 4.35
CA ILE A 75 -1.15 4.97 4.87
C ILE A 75 -0.22 5.28 3.71
N ASP A 76 0.14 6.55 3.58
CA ASP A 76 1.15 7.00 2.63
C ASP A 76 1.97 8.15 3.22
N LEU A 77 3.21 8.27 2.75
CA LEU A 77 4.14 9.30 3.22
C LEU A 77 3.76 10.70 2.72
N PHE A 78 3.09 10.79 1.58
CA PHE A 78 2.84 12.05 0.88
C PHE A 78 1.46 12.62 1.24
N PRO A 79 1.40 13.83 1.89
CA PRO A 79 0.14 14.48 2.26
C PRO A 79 -0.80 14.71 1.07
N ASP A 80 -0.25 15.10 -0.10
CA ASP A 80 -1.02 15.31 -1.33
C ASP A 80 -1.75 14.02 -1.75
N PHE A 81 -1.08 12.87 -1.67
CA PHE A 81 -1.71 11.59 -2.02
C PHE A 81 -2.85 11.28 -1.06
N ILE A 82 -2.67 11.52 0.23
CA ILE A 82 -3.70 11.29 1.24
C ILE A 82 -4.89 12.24 1.07
N GLU A 83 -4.67 13.48 0.63
CA GLU A 83 -5.77 14.39 0.29
C GLU A 83 -6.61 13.82 -0.87
N PHE A 84 -5.95 13.36 -1.94
CA PHE A 84 -6.64 12.70 -3.07
C PHE A 84 -7.32 11.39 -2.65
N PHE A 85 -6.65 10.58 -1.83
CA PHE A 85 -7.21 9.36 -1.27
C PHE A 85 -8.56 9.61 -0.58
N ASN A 86 -8.59 10.57 0.36
CA ASN A 86 -9.81 10.88 1.11
C ASN A 86 -10.90 11.48 0.22
N ARG A 87 -10.52 12.25 -0.81
CA ARG A 87 -11.45 12.72 -1.83
C ARG A 87 -12.03 11.56 -2.66
N ASN A 88 -11.21 10.59 -3.04
CA ASN A 88 -11.65 9.41 -3.77
C ASN A 88 -12.57 8.53 -2.92
N ALA A 89 -12.29 8.37 -1.63
CA ALA A 89 -13.18 7.68 -0.70
C ALA A 89 -14.56 8.36 -0.61
N ALA A 90 -14.60 9.70 -0.56
CA ALA A 90 -15.87 10.46 -0.56
C ALA A 90 -16.60 10.33 -1.91
N ASN A 91 -15.89 10.40 -3.04
CA ASN A 91 -16.48 10.26 -4.37
C ASN A 91 -17.10 8.86 -4.60
N THR A 92 -16.57 7.84 -3.95
CA THR A 92 -17.07 6.46 -4.01
C THR A 92 -18.02 6.11 -2.85
N HIS A 93 -18.41 7.10 -2.03
CA HIS A 93 -19.32 6.96 -0.89
C HIS A 93 -18.88 5.92 0.15
N CYS A 94 -17.57 5.78 0.35
CA CYS A 94 -17.01 4.85 1.34
C CYS A 94 -16.22 5.55 2.47
N GLU A 95 -16.27 6.87 2.57
CA GLU A 95 -15.56 7.70 3.55
C GLU A 95 -15.87 7.35 5.02
N ASN A 96 -17.00 6.71 5.26
CA ASN A 96 -17.40 6.26 6.61
C ASN A 96 -16.54 5.08 7.11
N ARG A 97 -15.88 4.35 6.21
CA ARG A 97 -15.09 3.15 6.52
C ARG A 97 -13.72 3.09 5.86
N VAL A 98 -13.42 4.02 4.96
CA VAL A 98 -12.14 4.12 4.26
C VAL A 98 -11.54 5.48 4.54
N LYS A 99 -10.36 5.50 5.18
CA LYS A 99 -9.69 6.73 5.58
C LYS A 99 -8.20 6.66 5.30
N GLY A 100 -7.68 7.67 4.61
CA GLY A 100 -6.23 7.87 4.44
C GLY A 100 -5.64 8.72 5.55
N ILE A 101 -4.46 8.34 6.02
CA ILE A 101 -3.65 9.08 6.99
C ILE A 101 -2.21 9.21 6.48
N VAL A 102 -1.59 10.35 6.74
CA VAL A 102 -0.17 10.54 6.46
C VAL A 102 0.65 9.76 7.48
N GLY A 103 1.55 8.91 6.99
CA GLY A 103 2.40 8.09 7.85
C GLY A 103 3.49 7.37 7.09
N SER A 104 4.50 6.91 7.81
CA SER A 104 5.59 6.10 7.24
C SER A 104 5.32 4.62 7.45
N MET A 105 5.64 3.82 6.45
CA MET A 105 5.60 2.37 6.54
C MET A 105 6.64 1.78 7.52
N ASP A 106 7.64 2.58 7.91
CA ASP A 106 8.61 2.24 8.97
C ASP A 106 8.04 2.43 10.39
N ASN A 107 6.96 3.20 10.54
CA ASN A 107 6.38 3.50 11.85
C ASN A 107 4.86 3.55 11.75
N LEU A 108 4.25 2.38 11.65
CA LEU A 108 2.81 2.23 11.50
C LEU A 108 2.06 2.50 12.81
N PRO A 109 0.92 3.22 12.77
CA PRO A 109 0.19 3.64 13.96
C PRO A 109 -0.78 2.57 14.49
N PHE A 110 -0.41 1.30 14.40
CA PHE A 110 -1.24 0.19 14.85
C PHE A 110 -0.67 -0.47 16.10
N GLN A 111 -1.56 -1.10 16.87
CA GLN A 111 -1.19 -1.94 17.98
C GLN A 111 -0.87 -3.38 17.50
N ASN A 112 -0.15 -4.12 18.31
CA ASN A 112 0.06 -5.55 18.03
C ASN A 112 -1.29 -6.27 17.95
N GLU A 113 -1.41 -7.23 17.02
CA GLU A 113 -2.60 -8.05 16.82
C GLU A 113 -3.90 -7.25 16.60
N GLU A 114 -3.79 -6.08 15.91
CA GLU A 114 -4.94 -5.23 15.66
C GLU A 114 -5.62 -5.51 14.32
N LEU A 115 -4.84 -5.88 13.30
CA LEU A 115 -5.30 -5.95 11.92
C LEU A 115 -5.71 -7.37 11.51
N ASP A 116 -6.77 -7.45 10.74
CA ASP A 116 -7.21 -8.69 10.09
C ASP A 116 -6.54 -8.87 8.72
N LEU A 117 -6.20 -7.74 8.05
CA LEU A 117 -5.53 -7.75 6.76
C LEU A 117 -4.54 -6.58 6.65
N ILE A 118 -3.33 -6.88 6.20
CA ILE A 118 -2.39 -5.89 5.68
C ILE A 118 -2.33 -6.04 4.17
N TRP A 119 -2.53 -4.94 3.47
CA TRP A 119 -2.48 -4.81 2.02
C TRP A 119 -1.34 -3.87 1.62
N SER A 120 -0.57 -4.20 0.56
CA SER A 120 0.44 -3.30 0.02
C SER A 120 0.74 -3.66 -1.44
N GLU A 121 0.27 -2.85 -2.37
CA GLU A 121 0.51 -3.06 -3.79
C GLU A 121 1.56 -2.07 -4.32
N GLY A 122 2.72 -2.60 -4.78
CA GLY A 122 3.76 -1.81 -5.40
C GLY A 122 4.44 -0.81 -4.45
N ALA A 123 4.54 -1.12 -3.17
CA ALA A 123 5.08 -0.21 -2.16
C ALA A 123 6.10 -0.83 -1.19
N ILE A 124 5.95 -2.10 -0.83
CA ILE A 124 6.80 -2.76 0.19
C ILE A 124 8.30 -2.72 -0.14
N TYR A 125 8.66 -2.64 -1.43
CA TYR A 125 10.06 -2.54 -1.87
C TYR A 125 10.80 -1.33 -1.28
N ASN A 126 10.08 -0.26 -0.91
CA ASN A 126 10.69 0.95 -0.33
C ASN A 126 11.41 0.67 1.00
N ILE A 127 10.97 -0.33 1.75
CA ILE A 127 11.65 -0.77 2.99
C ILE A 127 12.29 -2.16 2.84
N GLY A 128 12.04 -2.84 1.72
CA GLY A 128 12.45 -4.21 1.44
C GLY A 128 11.41 -5.24 1.88
N PHE A 129 11.18 -6.20 0.99
CA PHE A 129 10.15 -7.24 1.17
C PHE A 129 10.31 -8.00 2.49
N GLU A 130 11.50 -8.54 2.75
CA GLU A 130 11.77 -9.32 3.96
C GLU A 130 11.56 -8.50 5.24
N ARG A 131 12.04 -7.26 5.24
CA ARG A 131 11.86 -6.35 6.37
C ARG A 131 10.37 -6.05 6.61
N GLY A 132 9.65 -5.67 5.55
CA GLY A 132 8.21 -5.39 5.66
C GLY A 132 7.43 -6.57 6.20
N MET A 133 7.67 -7.77 5.67
CA MET A 133 7.02 -8.99 6.15
C MET A 133 7.27 -9.25 7.64
N ASN A 134 8.51 -9.08 8.09
CA ASN A 134 8.89 -9.33 9.48
C ASN A 134 8.33 -8.26 10.45
N GLU A 135 8.44 -6.97 10.08
CA GLU A 135 8.05 -5.86 10.96
C GLU A 135 6.53 -5.70 11.03
N TRP A 136 5.80 -5.91 9.91
CA TRP A 136 4.36 -5.72 9.87
C TRP A 136 3.58 -6.89 10.44
N ASN A 137 4.14 -8.10 10.44
CA ASN A 137 3.49 -9.30 10.96
C ASN A 137 2.99 -9.14 12.41
N ARG A 138 3.69 -8.36 13.23
CA ARG A 138 3.27 -8.12 14.62
C ARG A 138 1.92 -7.43 14.76
N PHE A 139 1.48 -6.69 13.74
CA PHE A 139 0.20 -5.99 13.74
C PHE A 139 -0.98 -6.89 13.34
N LEU A 140 -0.69 -8.05 12.73
CA LEU A 140 -1.72 -9.00 12.36
C LEU A 140 -2.25 -9.75 13.57
N LYS A 141 -3.55 -9.90 13.62
CA LYS A 141 -4.19 -10.86 14.50
C LYS A 141 -3.74 -12.29 14.16
N LYS A 142 -3.98 -13.20 15.08
CA LYS A 142 -3.86 -14.63 14.77
C LYS A 142 -4.79 -14.95 13.60
N ASP A 143 -4.27 -15.68 12.61
CA ASP A 143 -4.96 -16.04 11.37
C ASP A 143 -5.30 -14.84 10.45
N GLY A 144 -4.71 -13.66 10.71
CA GLY A 144 -4.79 -12.51 9.81
C GLY A 144 -3.96 -12.71 8.54
N PHE A 145 -4.27 -11.91 7.52
CA PHE A 145 -3.66 -12.03 6.20
C PHE A 145 -2.72 -10.86 5.89
N ILE A 146 -1.69 -11.15 5.10
CA ILE A 146 -0.87 -10.13 4.46
C ILE A 146 -0.85 -10.39 2.96
N ALA A 147 -1.20 -9.38 2.18
CA ALA A 147 -1.19 -9.42 0.73
C ALA A 147 -0.32 -8.30 0.19
N VAL A 148 0.74 -8.65 -0.52
CA VAL A 148 1.70 -7.70 -1.08
C VAL A 148 2.02 -8.04 -2.52
N THR A 149 2.36 -7.03 -3.32
CA THR A 149 2.96 -7.23 -4.64
C THR A 149 4.40 -6.74 -4.64
N GLU A 150 5.28 -7.54 -5.23
CA GLU A 150 6.70 -7.24 -5.34
C GLU A 150 7.22 -7.62 -6.72
N ALA A 151 8.13 -6.80 -7.24
CA ALA A 151 8.81 -7.11 -8.49
C ALA A 151 9.82 -8.23 -8.26
N SER A 152 9.68 -9.32 -8.99
CA SER A 152 10.59 -10.47 -8.90
C SER A 152 11.24 -10.75 -10.25
N TRP A 153 12.53 -11.06 -10.22
CA TRP A 153 13.27 -11.48 -11.40
C TRP A 153 13.28 -13.00 -11.48
N PHE A 154 12.67 -13.53 -12.50
CA PHE A 154 12.85 -14.93 -12.88
C PHE A 154 14.06 -15.00 -13.82
N CYS A 155 15.26 -14.89 -13.25
CA CYS A 155 16.46 -15.04 -14.04
C CYS A 155 16.72 -16.53 -14.31
N LEU A 156 16.59 -16.94 -15.56
CA LEU A 156 17.29 -18.13 -16.01
C LEU A 156 18.77 -17.75 -16.00
N LEU A 157 19.55 -18.33 -15.09
CA LEU A 157 21.00 -18.29 -15.17
C LEU A 157 21.37 -18.92 -16.52
N TYR A 158 21.68 -18.07 -17.50
CA TYR A 158 22.40 -18.53 -18.67
C TYR A 158 23.80 -18.89 -18.16
N THR A 159 24.02 -20.16 -17.86
CA THR A 159 25.37 -20.71 -17.80
C THR A 159 25.83 -20.69 -19.23
N SER A 160 26.71 -19.72 -19.58
CA SER A 160 27.49 -19.83 -20.80
C SER A 160 28.44 -21.02 -20.62
N ASP A 161 28.24 -22.05 -21.44
CA ASP A 161 29.26 -23.09 -21.67
C ASP A 161 30.53 -22.48 -22.26
#